data_3486d75940a3dce246116937a18793b3
#
_entry.id   3486d75940a3dce246116937a18793b3
#
_cell.length_a   1.000
_cell.length_b   1.000
_cell.length_c   1.000
_cell.angle_alpha   90.00
_cell.angle_beta   90.00
_cell.angle_gamma   90.00
#
_symmetry.space_group_name_H-M   'P 1'
#
loop_
_entity.id
_entity.type
_entity.pdbx_description
1 polymer ?
#
loop_
_entity_poly.entity_id
_entity_poly.type
_entity_poly.pdbx_seq_one_letter_code
_entity_poly.pdbx_strand_id
1 'polypeptide(L)'
;MDATAFAKILADLIGRLPGAFACALVDLGGETVDYAGVVDPFDVKVAAAHMRIVLNDLEEYGALGRPRSIVLRAARRTFIARRLPDGYALVVMLRRRAGFAASARAFSARERALSAEANWSHVEDGTAWFPIEVEIDLRGRPNHVGSPRVGVEVFGSVVGLPRSERGFRVRTAGGSELTVVREVGNLWYADEDLDSLTQTPRYT
;
A
#
# COMPACT_ATOMS: atom_id res chain seq x y z
N MET A 1 2.69 1.98 -26.11
CA MET A 1 2.40 3.12 -25.21
C MET A 1 2.96 2.77 -23.85
N ASP A 2 3.85 3.57 -23.33
CA ASP A 2 4.39 3.32 -21.99
C ASP A 2 3.31 3.60 -20.95
N ALA A 3 3.26 2.76 -19.91
CA ALA A 3 2.33 2.95 -18.81
C ALA A 3 2.67 4.25 -18.05
N THR A 4 1.64 5.00 -17.67
CA THR A 4 1.79 6.23 -16.87
C THR A 4 2.40 5.92 -15.50
N ALA A 5 2.86 6.93 -14.76
CA ALA A 5 3.35 6.76 -13.41
C ALA A 5 2.25 6.23 -12.49
N PHE A 6 1.04 6.74 -12.57
CA PHE A 6 -0.12 6.24 -11.80
C PHE A 6 -0.41 4.78 -12.14
N ALA A 7 -0.49 4.39 -13.40
CA ALA A 7 -0.73 3.01 -13.80
C ALA A 7 0.31 2.03 -13.24
N LYS A 8 1.59 2.44 -13.16
CA LYS A 8 2.67 1.65 -12.55
C LYS A 8 2.45 1.45 -11.04
N ILE A 9 2.10 2.52 -10.32
CA ILE A 9 1.79 2.46 -8.88
C ILE A 9 0.59 1.53 -8.63
N LEU A 10 -0.47 1.65 -9.43
CA LEU A 10 -1.67 0.84 -9.32
C LEU A 10 -1.38 -0.64 -9.64
N ALA A 11 -0.56 -0.92 -10.66
CA ALA A 11 -0.15 -2.27 -11.01
C ALA A 11 0.67 -2.94 -9.89
N ASP A 12 1.58 -2.19 -9.26
CA ASP A 12 2.34 -2.70 -8.12
C ASP A 12 1.43 -3.00 -6.91
N LEU A 13 0.42 -2.17 -6.65
CA LEU A 13 -0.57 -2.44 -5.61
C LEU A 13 -1.32 -3.76 -5.86
N ILE A 14 -1.74 -4.02 -7.11
CA ILE A 14 -2.37 -5.28 -7.49
C ILE A 14 -1.46 -6.47 -7.15
N GLY A 15 -0.16 -6.38 -7.47
CA GLY A 15 0.82 -7.42 -7.16
C GLY A 15 1.00 -7.70 -5.67
N ARG A 16 0.71 -6.73 -4.81
CA ARG A 16 0.85 -6.83 -3.34
C ARG A 16 -0.42 -7.26 -2.60
N LEU A 17 -1.56 -7.27 -3.27
CA LEU A 17 -2.84 -7.63 -2.65
C LEU A 17 -3.31 -9.00 -3.18
N PRO A 18 -3.25 -10.06 -2.36
CA PRO A 18 -3.70 -11.38 -2.77
C PRO A 18 -5.13 -11.39 -3.30
N GLY A 19 -5.29 -11.85 -4.54
CA GLY A 19 -6.57 -11.91 -5.23
C GLY A 19 -7.03 -10.61 -5.88
N ALA A 20 -6.29 -9.51 -5.80
CA ALA A 20 -6.52 -8.33 -6.60
C ALA A 20 -6.23 -8.61 -8.08
N PHE A 21 -7.00 -8.00 -8.98
CA PHE A 21 -6.83 -8.17 -10.42
C PHE A 21 -7.04 -6.88 -11.22
N ALA A 22 -7.61 -5.85 -10.61
CA ALA A 22 -7.69 -4.50 -11.16
C ALA A 22 -7.71 -3.46 -10.06
N CYS A 23 -7.26 -2.26 -10.40
CA CYS A 23 -7.24 -1.10 -9.52
C CYS A 23 -7.47 0.17 -10.34
N ALA A 24 -8.19 1.13 -9.79
CA ALA A 24 -8.44 2.43 -10.41
C ALA A 24 -8.26 3.58 -9.42
N LEU A 25 -7.75 4.69 -9.92
CA LEU A 25 -7.76 5.98 -9.28
C LEU A 25 -8.92 6.79 -9.87
N VAL A 26 -9.81 7.29 -9.02
CA VAL A 26 -10.96 8.10 -9.43
C VAL A 26 -10.97 9.43 -8.69
N ASP A 27 -11.46 10.46 -9.36
CA ASP A 27 -11.62 11.79 -8.79
C ASP A 27 -12.92 11.92 -7.97
N LEU A 28 -13.20 13.13 -7.51
CA LEU A 28 -14.39 13.46 -6.73
C LEU A 28 -15.69 13.22 -7.51
N GLY A 29 -15.69 13.45 -8.82
CA GLY A 29 -16.83 13.22 -9.71
C GLY A 29 -17.05 11.75 -10.08
N GLY A 30 -16.11 10.86 -9.73
CA GLY A 30 -16.15 9.45 -10.10
C GLY A 30 -15.55 9.18 -11.48
N GLU A 31 -14.89 10.17 -12.11
CA GLU A 31 -14.16 9.95 -13.34
C GLU A 31 -12.85 9.21 -13.06
N THR A 32 -12.53 8.24 -13.92
CA THR A 32 -11.29 7.47 -13.78
C THR A 32 -10.12 8.26 -14.31
N VAL A 33 -9.21 8.63 -13.42
CA VAL A 33 -7.95 9.31 -13.74
C VAL A 33 -6.99 8.33 -14.40
N ASP A 34 -6.84 7.15 -13.79
CA ASP A 34 -6.01 6.07 -14.33
C ASP A 34 -6.44 4.71 -13.74
N TYR A 35 -5.98 3.63 -14.37
CA TYR A 35 -6.28 2.27 -13.92
C TYR A 35 -5.18 1.28 -14.34
N ALA A 36 -5.14 0.14 -13.66
CA ALA A 36 -4.30 -1.01 -13.99
C ALA A 36 -5.08 -2.31 -13.81
N GLY A 37 -4.65 -3.37 -14.50
CA GLY A 37 -5.19 -4.72 -14.35
C GLY A 37 -5.53 -5.40 -15.67
N VAL A 38 -6.04 -6.64 -15.56
CA VAL A 38 -6.34 -7.53 -16.71
C VAL A 38 -7.86 -7.68 -16.93
N VAL A 39 -8.57 -6.58 -16.90
CA VAL A 39 -10.04 -6.52 -17.06
C VAL A 39 -10.38 -5.49 -18.13
N ASP A 40 -11.55 -5.66 -18.75
CA ASP A 40 -12.06 -4.66 -19.68
C ASP A 40 -12.03 -3.27 -19.02
N PRO A 41 -11.41 -2.27 -19.66
CA PRO A 41 -11.33 -0.90 -19.13
C PRO A 41 -12.68 -0.30 -18.75
N PHE A 42 -13.73 -0.61 -19.51
CA PHE A 42 -15.06 -0.13 -19.22
C PHE A 42 -15.59 -0.68 -17.89
N ASP A 43 -15.42 -1.99 -17.64
CA ASP A 43 -15.82 -2.64 -16.39
C ASP A 43 -15.12 -2.01 -15.18
N VAL A 44 -13.83 -1.71 -15.31
CA VAL A 44 -13.05 -1.07 -14.23
C VAL A 44 -13.58 0.32 -13.95
N LYS A 45 -13.77 1.14 -14.97
CA LYS A 45 -14.25 2.52 -14.84
C LYS A 45 -15.64 2.58 -14.21
N VAL A 46 -16.57 1.77 -14.69
CA VAL A 46 -17.95 1.72 -14.16
C VAL A 46 -17.94 1.27 -12.70
N ALA A 47 -17.20 0.22 -12.37
CA ALA A 47 -17.11 -0.26 -11.00
C ALA A 47 -16.48 0.78 -10.06
N ALA A 48 -15.45 1.47 -10.51
CA ALA A 48 -14.77 2.50 -9.74
C ALA A 48 -15.68 3.71 -9.48
N ALA A 49 -16.42 4.18 -10.49
CA ALA A 49 -17.41 5.23 -10.35
C ALA A 49 -18.52 4.86 -9.33
N HIS A 50 -19.07 3.65 -9.41
CA HIS A 50 -20.06 3.18 -8.44
C HIS A 50 -19.51 3.13 -7.00
N MET A 51 -18.28 2.65 -6.82
CA MET A 51 -17.66 2.63 -5.50
C MET A 51 -17.40 4.03 -4.95
N ARG A 52 -17.13 5.01 -5.82
CA ARG A 52 -17.02 6.41 -5.44
C ARG A 52 -18.33 6.99 -4.95
N ILE A 53 -19.45 6.69 -5.65
CA ILE A 53 -20.81 7.08 -5.22
C ILE A 53 -21.09 6.51 -3.82
N VAL A 54 -20.85 5.22 -3.61
CA VAL A 54 -21.05 4.58 -2.29
C VAL A 54 -20.23 5.24 -1.20
N LEU A 55 -18.98 5.64 -1.48
CA LEU A 55 -18.16 6.39 -0.52
C LEU A 55 -18.75 7.75 -0.18
N ASN A 56 -19.31 8.45 -1.16
CA ASN A 56 -19.96 9.75 -0.96
C ASN A 56 -21.25 9.61 -0.13
N ASP A 57 -22.09 8.65 -0.48
CA ASP A 57 -23.36 8.40 0.23
C ASP A 57 -23.10 8.07 1.72
N LEU A 58 -22.04 7.28 2.00
CA LEU A 58 -21.67 6.96 3.38
C LEU A 58 -21.10 8.18 4.12
N GLU A 59 -20.49 9.13 3.43
CA GLU A 59 -20.01 10.38 4.05
C GLU A 59 -21.15 11.28 4.46
N GLU A 60 -22.21 11.35 3.67
CA GLU A 60 -23.42 12.10 4.00
C GLU A 60 -24.16 11.52 5.22
N TYR A 61 -23.91 10.26 5.54
CA TYR A 61 -24.44 9.61 6.74
C TYR A 61 -23.63 10.02 7.97
N GLY A 62 -23.86 11.22 8.47
CA GLY A 62 -23.10 11.88 9.53
C GLY A 62 -22.86 11.05 10.81
N ALA A 63 -23.76 10.07 11.11
CA ALA A 63 -23.62 9.17 12.26
C ALA A 63 -22.39 8.23 12.18
N LEU A 64 -21.87 7.92 10.98
CA LEU A 64 -20.72 7.05 10.79
C LEU A 64 -19.39 7.81 10.79
N GLY A 65 -19.42 9.15 10.77
CA GLY A 65 -18.24 9.95 10.50
C GLY A 65 -17.75 9.76 9.06
N ARG A 66 -16.56 10.29 8.76
CA ARG A 66 -15.94 10.14 7.44
C ARG A 66 -15.38 8.74 7.25
N PRO A 67 -15.93 7.89 6.35
CA PRO A 67 -15.35 6.58 6.10
C PRO A 67 -14.00 6.72 5.38
N ARG A 68 -12.96 6.12 5.93
CA ARG A 68 -11.62 6.07 5.32
C ARG A 68 -11.53 5.00 4.24
N SER A 69 -12.20 3.89 4.48
CA SER A 69 -12.25 2.77 3.53
C SER A 69 -13.52 1.96 3.71
N ILE A 70 -13.96 1.32 2.63
CA ILE A 70 -15.04 0.35 2.63
C ILE A 70 -14.58 -0.94 1.95
N VAL A 71 -15.13 -2.06 2.42
CA VAL A 71 -14.97 -3.37 1.79
C VAL A 71 -16.35 -3.89 1.43
N LEU A 72 -16.64 -3.93 0.13
CA LEU A 72 -17.92 -4.44 -0.40
C LEU A 72 -17.71 -5.86 -0.95
N ARG A 73 -18.41 -6.83 -0.37
CA ARG A 73 -18.42 -8.22 -0.86
C ARG A 73 -19.68 -8.49 -1.64
N ALA A 74 -19.55 -8.54 -2.96
CA ALA A 74 -20.65 -8.90 -3.85
C ALA A 74 -20.61 -10.38 -4.25
N ALA A 75 -21.64 -10.86 -4.92
CA ALA A 75 -21.77 -12.26 -5.31
C ALA A 75 -20.63 -12.78 -6.20
N ARG A 76 -20.05 -11.94 -7.03
CA ARG A 76 -19.01 -12.29 -8.01
C ARG A 76 -17.62 -11.78 -7.66
N ARG A 77 -17.53 -10.62 -7.01
CA ARG A 77 -16.27 -9.88 -6.77
C ARG A 77 -16.28 -9.24 -5.39
N THR A 78 -15.12 -8.90 -4.88
CA THR A 78 -14.94 -8.05 -3.71
C THR A 78 -14.32 -6.73 -4.16
N PHE A 79 -14.73 -5.63 -3.56
CA PHE A 79 -14.19 -4.30 -3.81
C PHE A 79 -13.64 -3.73 -2.51
N ILE A 80 -12.52 -3.04 -2.61
CA ILE A 80 -12.01 -2.17 -1.54
C ILE A 80 -11.94 -0.78 -2.14
N ALA A 81 -12.62 0.17 -1.51
CA ALA A 81 -12.47 1.57 -1.86
C ALA A 81 -11.88 2.33 -0.69
N ARG A 82 -10.87 3.14 -0.95
CA ARG A 82 -10.20 3.97 0.03
C ARG A 82 -10.20 5.41 -0.42
N ARG A 83 -10.51 6.30 0.50
CA ARG A 83 -10.43 7.74 0.29
C ARG A 83 -8.97 8.17 0.26
N LEU A 84 -8.65 9.03 -0.68
CA LEU A 84 -7.37 9.70 -0.81
C LEU A 84 -7.54 11.22 -0.55
N PRO A 85 -6.44 11.99 -0.42
CA PRO A 85 -6.49 13.44 -0.37
C PRO A 85 -7.22 14.05 -1.56
N ASP A 86 -7.63 15.31 -1.42
CA ASP A 86 -8.24 16.14 -2.47
C ASP A 86 -9.48 15.52 -3.13
N GLY A 87 -10.19 14.65 -2.39
CA GLY A 87 -11.41 14.00 -2.85
C GLY A 87 -11.21 12.82 -3.78
N TYR A 88 -10.01 12.40 -4.06
CA TYR A 88 -9.74 11.20 -4.83
C TYR A 88 -10.09 9.93 -4.07
N ALA A 89 -10.25 8.83 -4.79
CA ALA A 89 -10.43 7.51 -4.21
C ALA A 89 -9.66 6.44 -5.01
N LEU A 90 -9.13 5.48 -4.25
CA LEU A 90 -8.49 4.29 -4.76
C LEU A 90 -9.48 3.13 -4.69
N VAL A 91 -9.77 2.50 -5.81
CA VAL A 91 -10.71 1.37 -5.88
C VAL A 91 -9.98 0.14 -6.37
N VAL A 92 -9.97 -0.91 -5.55
CA VAL A 92 -9.35 -2.19 -5.87
C VAL A 92 -10.43 -3.24 -6.08
N MET A 93 -10.33 -3.97 -7.18
CA MET A 93 -11.18 -5.10 -7.51
C MET A 93 -10.46 -6.41 -7.20
N LEU A 94 -11.11 -7.27 -6.41
CA LEU A 94 -10.55 -8.54 -5.98
C LEU A 94 -11.49 -9.69 -6.36
N ARG A 95 -10.90 -10.87 -6.46
CA ARG A 95 -11.66 -12.12 -6.64
C ARG A 95 -12.63 -12.31 -5.47
N ARG A 96 -13.72 -13.04 -5.73
CA ARG A 96 -14.68 -13.41 -4.70
C ARG A 96 -13.94 -14.02 -3.49
N ARG A 97 -14.34 -13.59 -2.28
CA ARG A 97 -13.76 -14.02 -1.00
C ARG A 97 -12.31 -13.59 -0.75
N ALA A 98 -11.69 -12.80 -1.62
CA ALA A 98 -10.43 -12.12 -1.32
C ALA A 98 -10.65 -10.89 -0.44
N GLY A 99 -9.56 -10.27 0.03
CA GLY A 99 -9.62 -9.00 0.80
C GLY A 99 -9.83 -9.18 2.31
N PHE A 100 -9.84 -10.41 2.84
CA PHE A 100 -9.89 -10.64 4.30
C PHE A 100 -8.59 -10.22 5.01
N ALA A 101 -7.48 -10.24 4.29
CA ALA A 101 -6.15 -9.86 4.77
C ALA A 101 -5.54 -8.81 3.84
N ALA A 102 -6.32 -7.80 3.45
CA ALA A 102 -5.79 -6.69 2.66
C ALA A 102 -4.74 -5.94 3.50
N SER A 103 -3.52 -5.90 2.99
CA SER A 103 -2.38 -5.29 3.67
C SER A 103 -2.58 -3.77 3.84
N ALA A 104 -2.70 -3.34 5.09
CA ALA A 104 -2.75 -1.91 5.39
C ALA A 104 -1.43 -1.21 4.98
N ARG A 105 -0.30 -1.92 5.08
CA ARG A 105 1.02 -1.40 4.69
C ARG A 105 1.14 -1.22 3.18
N ALA A 106 0.63 -2.18 2.40
CA ALA A 106 0.58 -2.05 0.94
C ALA A 106 -0.23 -0.83 0.51
N PHE A 107 -1.39 -0.61 1.12
CA PHE A 107 -2.19 0.58 0.86
C PHE A 107 -1.47 1.86 1.27
N SER A 108 -0.98 1.96 2.51
CA SER A 108 -0.28 3.16 3.00
C SER A 108 0.90 3.52 2.10
N ALA A 109 1.71 2.54 1.73
CA ALA A 109 2.84 2.76 0.84
C ALA A 109 2.43 3.28 -0.56
N ARG A 110 1.31 2.80 -1.11
CA ARG A 110 0.85 3.23 -2.44
C ARG A 110 0.07 4.53 -2.40
N GLU A 111 -0.67 4.80 -1.35
CA GLU A 111 -1.30 6.10 -1.11
C GLU A 111 -0.25 7.21 -1.03
N ARG A 112 0.88 6.95 -0.37
CA ARG A 112 2.01 7.90 -0.36
C ARG A 112 2.60 8.09 -1.75
N ALA A 113 2.84 7.01 -2.50
CA ALA A 113 3.37 7.11 -3.85
C ALA A 113 2.43 7.89 -4.79
N LEU A 114 1.11 7.68 -4.68
CA LEU A 114 0.11 8.44 -5.43
C LEU A 114 0.11 9.91 -5.02
N SER A 115 0.20 10.20 -3.71
CA SER A 115 0.24 11.59 -3.21
C SER A 115 1.49 12.32 -3.70
N ALA A 116 2.65 11.65 -3.71
CA ALA A 116 3.89 12.23 -4.23
C ALA A 116 3.81 12.50 -5.73
N GLU A 117 3.27 11.56 -6.52
CA GLU A 117 3.09 11.73 -7.97
C GLU A 117 2.10 12.84 -8.32
N ALA A 118 1.03 12.96 -7.56
CA ALA A 118 -0.01 13.96 -7.76
C ALA A 118 0.30 15.32 -7.08
N ASN A 119 1.39 15.40 -6.33
CA ASN A 119 1.74 16.56 -5.50
C ASN A 119 0.61 16.95 -4.50
N TRP A 120 -0.10 15.96 -3.94
CA TRP A 120 -1.13 16.19 -2.93
C TRP A 120 -0.50 16.41 -1.56
N SER A 121 -1.17 17.23 -0.73
CA SER A 121 -0.84 17.35 0.69
C SER A 121 -1.18 16.06 1.41
N HIS A 122 -0.17 15.22 1.67
CA HIS A 122 -0.37 13.97 2.39
C HIS A 122 -0.35 14.20 3.90
N VAL A 123 -1.47 13.96 4.56
CA VAL A 123 -1.53 13.89 6.03
C VAL A 123 -1.28 12.44 6.44
N GLU A 124 -0.09 12.18 6.97
CA GLU A 124 0.23 10.85 7.50
C GLU A 124 -0.53 10.59 8.80
N ASP A 125 -1.44 9.64 8.75
CA ASP A 125 -2.13 9.10 9.92
C ASP A 125 -1.47 7.77 10.30
N GLY A 126 -0.42 7.83 11.09
CA GLY A 126 0.27 6.65 11.61
C GLY A 126 1.66 6.41 11.02
N THR A 127 2.21 5.22 11.28
CA THR A 127 3.53 4.82 10.81
C THR A 127 3.57 4.72 9.29
N ALA A 128 4.51 5.43 8.69
CA ALA A 128 4.84 5.29 7.29
C ALA A 128 5.39 3.89 6.99
N TRP A 129 4.96 3.27 5.90
CA TRP A 129 5.48 1.98 5.49
C TRP A 129 6.04 2.06 4.09
N PHE A 130 7.25 1.57 3.90
CA PHE A 130 7.98 1.55 2.63
C PHE A 130 8.21 0.11 2.20
N PRO A 131 7.85 -0.28 0.96
CA PRO A 131 8.20 -1.58 0.44
C PRO A 131 9.71 -1.67 0.29
N ILE A 132 10.28 -2.77 0.76
CA ILE A 132 11.72 -3.00 0.68
C ILE A 132 12.05 -4.42 0.20
N GLU A 133 13.24 -4.58 -0.36
CA GLU A 133 13.85 -5.88 -0.59
C GLU A 133 14.58 -6.32 0.68
N VAL A 134 14.44 -7.61 1.04
CA VAL A 134 15.10 -8.17 2.22
C VAL A 134 15.72 -9.52 1.86
N GLU A 135 16.98 -9.67 2.16
CA GLU A 135 17.64 -10.97 2.20
C GLU A 135 17.58 -11.54 3.61
N ILE A 136 17.35 -12.82 3.68
CA ILE A 136 17.23 -13.54 4.95
C ILE A 136 18.32 -14.58 5.10
N ASP A 137 18.74 -14.83 6.35
CA ASP A 137 19.62 -15.92 6.71
C ASP A 137 18.91 -17.28 6.69
N LEU A 138 19.64 -18.37 6.97
CA LEU A 138 19.10 -19.74 7.07
C LEU A 138 18.04 -19.91 8.17
N ARG A 139 17.93 -18.97 9.11
CA ARG A 139 16.90 -18.96 10.17
C ARG A 139 15.71 -18.09 9.81
N GLY A 140 15.68 -17.50 8.60
CA GLY A 140 14.63 -16.63 8.11
C GLY A 140 14.64 -15.23 8.73
N ARG A 141 15.79 -14.76 9.25
CA ARG A 141 15.96 -13.41 9.80
C ARG A 141 16.60 -12.49 8.76
N PRO A 142 16.22 -11.22 8.71
CA PRO A 142 16.89 -10.23 7.85
C PRO A 142 18.38 -10.15 8.11
N ASN A 143 19.18 -10.18 7.06
CA ASN A 143 20.62 -9.93 7.11
C ASN A 143 21.04 -8.78 6.18
N HIS A 144 20.25 -8.48 5.13
CA HIS A 144 20.41 -7.30 4.30
C HIS A 144 19.04 -6.72 3.94
N VAL A 145 18.98 -5.41 3.75
CA VAL A 145 17.77 -4.67 3.35
C VAL A 145 18.11 -3.67 2.24
N GLY A 146 17.14 -3.40 1.36
CA GLY A 146 17.20 -2.36 0.33
C GLY A 146 18.02 -2.68 -0.91
N SER A 147 18.03 -1.72 -1.82
CA SER A 147 18.81 -1.72 -3.05
C SER A 147 19.38 -0.31 -3.26
N PRO A 148 20.69 -0.06 -3.01
CA PRO A 148 21.75 -1.04 -2.72
C PRO A 148 21.57 -1.76 -1.37
N ARG A 149 22.13 -2.95 -1.26
CA ARG A 149 22.05 -3.80 -0.07
C ARG A 149 22.78 -3.19 1.12
N VAL A 150 22.06 -3.00 2.21
CA VAL A 150 22.58 -2.55 3.50
C VAL A 150 22.55 -3.72 4.48
N GLY A 151 23.70 -4.09 5.05
CA GLY A 151 23.79 -5.12 6.08
C GLY A 151 23.07 -4.68 7.35
N VAL A 152 22.30 -5.60 7.96
CA VAL A 152 21.57 -5.32 9.19
C VAL A 152 21.76 -6.43 10.23
N GLU A 153 21.70 -6.03 11.50
CA GLU A 153 21.69 -6.93 12.66
C GLU A 153 20.29 -6.93 13.28
N VAL A 154 19.73 -8.13 13.50
CA VAL A 154 18.44 -8.27 14.20
C VAL A 154 18.69 -8.23 15.71
N PHE A 155 18.13 -7.24 16.39
CA PHE A 155 18.24 -7.10 17.84
C PHE A 155 16.91 -7.31 18.58
N GLY A 156 15.78 -7.46 17.86
CA GLY A 156 14.49 -7.73 18.47
C GLY A 156 13.45 -8.26 17.50
N SER A 157 12.31 -8.69 18.05
CA SER A 157 11.14 -9.12 17.29
C SER A 157 9.96 -8.19 17.59
N VAL A 158 9.09 -7.98 16.61
CA VAL A 158 7.84 -7.23 16.77
C VAL A 158 6.76 -8.19 17.26
N VAL A 159 6.06 -7.80 18.31
CA VAL A 159 4.94 -8.56 18.89
C VAL A 159 3.60 -7.96 18.47
N GLY A 160 2.53 -8.73 18.58
CA GLY A 160 1.17 -8.25 18.26
C GLY A 160 0.80 -8.29 16.78
N LEU A 161 1.68 -8.82 15.91
CA LEU A 161 1.38 -9.01 14.50
C LEU A 161 0.46 -10.23 14.28
N PRO A 162 -0.32 -10.24 13.18
CA PRO A 162 -1.05 -11.43 12.74
C PRO A 162 -0.11 -12.65 12.59
N ARG A 163 -0.66 -13.86 12.79
CA ARG A 163 0.13 -15.12 12.73
C ARG A 163 0.83 -15.35 11.38
N SER A 164 0.32 -14.75 10.32
CA SER A 164 0.88 -14.80 8.96
C SER A 164 2.04 -13.83 8.73
N GLU A 165 2.30 -12.94 9.68
CA GLU A 165 3.31 -11.90 9.57
C GLU A 165 4.46 -12.16 10.54
N ARG A 166 5.63 -11.63 10.21
CA ARG A 166 6.80 -11.62 11.08
C ARG A 166 7.48 -10.27 11.03
N GLY A 167 7.73 -9.69 12.19
CA GLY A 167 8.39 -8.39 12.32
C GLY A 167 9.69 -8.51 13.10
N PHE A 168 10.66 -7.72 12.68
CA PHE A 168 11.98 -7.66 13.28
C PHE A 168 12.38 -6.21 13.50
N ARG A 169 13.03 -5.95 14.62
CA ARG A 169 13.77 -4.71 14.84
C ARG A 169 15.20 -4.95 14.41
N VAL A 170 15.67 -4.14 13.47
CA VAL A 170 17.00 -4.29 12.90
C VAL A 170 17.79 -3.00 13.02
N ARG A 171 19.11 -3.13 13.06
CA ARG A 171 20.05 -2.00 13.11
C ARG A 171 21.02 -2.12 11.95
N THR A 172 21.22 -1.03 11.23
CA THR A 172 22.23 -0.93 10.17
C THR A 172 23.63 -0.76 10.75
N ALA A 173 24.66 -1.00 9.95
CA ALA A 173 26.06 -0.74 10.34
C ALA A 173 26.29 0.75 10.69
N GLY A 174 25.52 1.67 10.14
CA GLY A 174 25.52 3.10 10.48
C GLY A 174 24.83 3.45 11.79
N GLY A 175 24.23 2.46 12.50
CA GLY A 175 23.55 2.66 13.77
C GLY A 175 22.05 3.03 13.67
N SER A 176 21.53 3.23 12.47
CA SER A 176 20.09 3.50 12.28
C SER A 176 19.27 2.27 12.61
N GLU A 177 18.19 2.46 13.36
CA GLU A 177 17.25 1.39 13.74
C GLU A 177 15.98 1.51 12.92
N LEU A 178 15.44 0.38 12.46
CA LEU A 178 14.18 0.33 11.74
C LEU A 178 13.42 -0.96 12.07
N THR A 179 12.12 -0.93 11.87
CA THR A 179 11.25 -2.10 11.96
C THR A 179 10.98 -2.63 10.57
N VAL A 180 11.26 -3.91 10.34
CA VAL A 180 10.89 -4.57 9.09
C VAL A 180 9.86 -5.64 9.34
N VAL A 181 8.82 -5.68 8.49
CA VAL A 181 7.72 -6.65 8.61
C VAL A 181 7.58 -7.42 7.32
N ARG A 182 7.55 -8.76 7.44
CA ARG A 182 7.23 -9.68 6.35
C ARG A 182 5.77 -10.06 6.39
N GLU A 183 5.09 -9.86 5.29
CA GLU A 183 3.71 -10.27 5.05
C GLU A 183 3.63 -11.53 4.17
N VAL A 184 2.41 -12.00 3.95
CA VAL A 184 2.11 -13.11 3.05
C VAL A 184 2.64 -12.82 1.65
N GLY A 185 3.19 -13.85 0.99
CA GLY A 185 3.79 -13.69 -0.34
C GLY A 185 5.24 -13.18 -0.31
N ASN A 186 5.87 -13.20 0.87
CA ASN A 186 7.25 -12.71 1.07
C ASN A 186 7.42 -11.22 0.75
N LEU A 187 6.35 -10.44 0.99
CA LEU A 187 6.38 -8.99 0.84
C LEU A 187 6.92 -8.37 2.12
N TRP A 188 7.90 -7.46 1.96
CA TRP A 188 8.54 -6.80 3.07
C TRP A 188 8.27 -5.31 3.07
N TYR A 189 8.16 -4.75 4.27
CA TYR A 189 7.95 -3.32 4.51
C TYR A 189 8.84 -2.86 5.65
N ALA A 190 9.38 -1.64 5.55
CA ALA A 190 10.06 -0.93 6.62
C ALA A 190 9.24 0.27 7.08
N ASP A 191 9.40 0.68 8.34
CA ASP A 191 8.80 1.89 8.91
C ASP A 191 9.63 3.16 8.64
N GLU A 192 10.78 3.00 8.00
CA GLU A 192 11.69 4.08 7.61
C GLU A 192 12.04 3.96 6.12
N ASP A 193 12.24 5.09 5.46
CA ASP A 193 12.75 5.14 4.09
C ASP A 193 14.26 4.90 4.08
N LEU A 194 14.71 3.82 3.44
CA LEU A 194 16.13 3.49 3.38
C LEU A 194 16.96 4.51 2.60
N ASP A 195 16.37 5.19 1.62
CA ASP A 195 17.06 6.23 0.86
C ASP A 195 17.40 7.42 1.75
N SER A 196 16.56 7.70 2.74
CA SER A 196 16.82 8.73 3.75
C SER A 196 17.93 8.34 4.71
N LEU A 197 18.11 7.05 5.00
CA LEU A 197 19.11 6.53 5.92
C LEU A 197 20.51 6.43 5.30
N THR A 198 20.60 6.33 3.98
CA THR A 198 21.87 6.26 3.25
C THR A 198 22.48 7.62 2.95
N GLN A 199 21.69 8.69 3.06
CA GLN A 199 22.18 10.06 2.96
C GLN A 199 22.77 10.52 4.29
N THR A 200 23.96 10.04 4.63
CA THR A 200 24.74 10.62 5.75
C THR A 200 25.01 12.10 5.44
N PRO A 201 24.68 13.05 6.33
CA PRO A 201 25.07 14.42 6.13
C PRO A 201 26.61 14.46 6.09
N ARG A 202 27.15 14.87 4.94
CA ARG A 202 28.58 15.24 4.86
C ARG A 202 28.73 16.51 5.71
N TYR A 203 29.08 16.33 6.98
CA TYR A 203 29.60 17.43 7.76
C TYR A 203 30.96 17.82 7.15
N THR A 204 30.99 18.94 6.46
CA THR A 204 32.21 19.66 6.09
C THR A 204 32.63 20.51 7.28
#